data_372e1555ee50bdff7ccae03871d4532e
#
_entry.id   372e1555ee50bdff7ccae03871d4532e
#
_cell.length_a   1.000
_cell.length_b   1.000
_cell.length_c   1.000
_cell.angle_alpha   90.00
_cell.angle_beta   90.00
_cell.angle_gamma   90.00
#
_symmetry.space_group_name_H-M   'P 1'
#
loop_
_entity.id
_entity.type
_entity.pdbx_description
1 polymer ?
#
loop_
_entity_poly.entity_id
_entity_poly.type
_entity_poly.pdbx_seq_one_letter_code
_entity_poly.pdbx_strand_id
1 'polypeptide(L)'
;TWYAPWSNGSAYALPIAVGAKMTQMENRIVLTRFKDGYGPVGAYFLHLKTYTQNANGDNYEKTWYDQTKEMVGEYIDHIPTPTCLRNHAFIQETAAGRGPIHMVTMEAFQDPHLEVIGWENFLGMTVGQAVVWASQDIDPKYQNPELTTSEPYVMGSHATCSGAWVSGPEDISGGIPEYFWGYNRMMTIDGLFAAGDAAGGTAHAFSSGSFTEGRLCAKAAVQYINDGK
;
A
#
# COMPACT_ATOMS: atom_id res chain seq x y z
N THR A 1 -3.66 -13.30 7.72
CA THR A 1 -3.86 -12.05 6.99
C THR A 1 -3.63 -10.86 7.90
N TRP A 2 -3.34 -9.71 7.34
CA TRP A 2 -3.26 -8.44 8.06
C TRP A 2 -4.62 -7.92 8.48
N TYR A 3 -5.62 -8.28 7.71
CA TYR A 3 -6.96 -7.78 7.86
C TYR A 3 -7.79 -8.73 8.70
N ALA A 4 -8.82 -8.17 9.29
CA ALA A 4 -9.85 -8.96 9.92
C ALA A 4 -10.35 -10.02 8.92
N PRO A 5 -10.56 -11.28 9.35
CA PRO A 5 -10.97 -12.36 8.46
C PRO A 5 -12.30 -12.13 7.74
N TRP A 6 -13.11 -11.23 8.26
CA TRP A 6 -14.40 -10.82 7.67
C TRP A 6 -14.26 -9.73 6.58
N SER A 7 -13.05 -9.18 6.35
CA SER A 7 -12.80 -8.26 5.23
C SER A 7 -12.66 -9.08 3.94
N ASN A 8 -13.77 -9.31 3.27
CA ASN A 8 -13.90 -10.28 2.18
C ASN A 8 -14.12 -9.65 0.81
N GLY A 9 -13.89 -8.35 0.66
CA GLY A 9 -14.03 -7.65 -0.63
C GLY A 9 -15.46 -7.27 -1.01
N SER A 10 -16.42 -7.33 -0.09
CA SER A 10 -17.81 -6.92 -0.35
C SER A 10 -17.90 -5.47 -0.85
N ALA A 11 -16.99 -4.59 -0.41
CA ALA A 11 -16.92 -3.21 -0.86
C ALA A 11 -16.61 -3.05 -2.35
N TYR A 12 -16.09 -4.09 -3.00
CA TYR A 12 -15.92 -4.14 -4.46
C TYR A 12 -17.03 -4.95 -5.13
N ALA A 13 -17.38 -6.08 -4.54
CA ALA A 13 -18.36 -6.99 -5.13
C ALA A 13 -19.76 -6.35 -5.26
N LEU A 14 -20.20 -5.63 -4.24
CA LEU A 14 -21.52 -4.99 -4.24
C LEU A 14 -21.67 -3.90 -5.31
N PRO A 15 -20.74 -2.93 -5.45
CA PRO A 15 -20.78 -1.98 -6.54
C PRO A 15 -20.79 -2.65 -7.93
N ILE A 16 -19.95 -3.66 -8.13
CA ILE A 16 -19.91 -4.40 -9.40
C ILE A 16 -21.26 -5.07 -9.68
N ALA A 17 -21.87 -5.70 -8.68
CA ALA A 17 -23.13 -6.40 -8.83
C ALA A 17 -24.31 -5.49 -9.27
N VAL A 18 -24.25 -4.20 -8.89
CA VAL A 18 -25.25 -3.21 -9.31
C VAL A 18 -24.85 -2.41 -10.55
N GLY A 19 -23.73 -2.76 -11.18
CA GLY A 19 -23.28 -2.15 -12.43
C GLY A 19 -22.51 -0.84 -12.25
N ALA A 20 -22.04 -0.50 -11.05
CA ALA A 20 -21.18 0.64 -10.84
C ALA A 20 -19.85 0.44 -11.56
N LYS A 21 -19.31 1.51 -12.15
CA LYS A 21 -17.97 1.48 -12.73
C LYS A 21 -16.93 1.45 -11.65
N MET A 22 -15.87 0.68 -11.89
CA MET A 22 -14.70 0.60 -11.05
C MET A 22 -13.53 1.32 -11.72
N THR A 23 -12.57 1.79 -10.93
CA THR A 23 -11.38 2.46 -11.44
C THR A 23 -10.11 1.91 -10.81
N GLN A 24 -9.02 1.97 -11.55
CA GLN A 24 -7.67 1.58 -11.12
C GLN A 24 -7.58 0.16 -10.56
N MET A 25 -8.41 -0.75 -11.05
CA MET A 25 -8.45 -2.14 -10.57
C MET A 25 -7.17 -2.92 -10.85
N GLU A 26 -6.36 -2.45 -11.79
CA GLU A 26 -5.01 -2.93 -12.10
C GLU A 26 -3.96 -2.47 -11.09
N ASN A 27 -4.22 -1.38 -10.37
CA ASN A 27 -3.30 -0.84 -9.39
C ASN A 27 -3.39 -1.61 -8.08
N ARG A 28 -2.34 -2.34 -7.77
CA ARG A 28 -2.23 -3.17 -6.58
C ARG A 28 -0.92 -2.87 -5.89
N ILE A 29 -0.99 -2.58 -4.62
CA ILE A 29 0.20 -2.55 -3.78
C ILE A 29 0.39 -3.96 -3.24
N VAL A 30 1.22 -4.72 -3.92
CA VAL A 30 1.69 -6.01 -3.41
C VAL A 30 2.80 -5.71 -2.43
N LEU A 31 2.55 -5.92 -1.15
CA LEU A 31 3.55 -5.70 -0.14
C LEU A 31 4.47 -6.91 -0.05
N THR A 32 5.76 -6.67 -0.18
CA THR A 32 6.78 -7.59 0.31
C THR A 32 6.56 -7.80 1.80
N ARG A 33 6.60 -9.03 2.24
CA ARG A 33 6.42 -9.40 3.66
C ARG A 33 7.56 -10.25 4.15
N PHE A 34 7.68 -10.37 5.46
CA PHE A 34 8.59 -11.33 6.05
C PHE A 34 8.06 -12.75 5.85
N LYS A 35 8.94 -13.66 5.49
CA LYS A 35 8.62 -15.09 5.33
C LYS A 35 8.10 -15.69 6.64
N ASP A 36 8.77 -15.36 7.72
CA ASP A 36 8.43 -15.84 9.06
C ASP A 36 7.69 -14.77 9.88
N GLY A 37 6.71 -14.15 9.26
CA GLY A 37 5.97 -13.08 9.89
C GLY A 37 4.74 -12.67 9.11
N TYR A 38 4.18 -11.55 9.54
CA TYR A 38 3.00 -11.04 8.87
C TYR A 38 3.10 -9.55 8.50
N GLY A 39 4.10 -8.88 9.00
CA GLY A 39 4.13 -7.43 9.03
C GLY A 39 4.50 -6.72 7.72
N PRO A 40 4.13 -5.45 7.60
CA PRO A 40 4.56 -4.60 6.51
C PRO A 40 6.06 -4.34 6.59
N VAL A 41 6.72 -4.71 5.55
CA VAL A 41 8.16 -4.45 5.39
C VAL A 41 8.45 -2.94 5.31
N GLY A 42 7.47 -2.15 4.87
CA GLY A 42 7.63 -0.69 4.72
C GLY A 42 8.11 0.04 5.98
N ALA A 43 7.65 -0.37 7.17
CA ALA A 43 8.07 0.24 8.42
C ALA A 43 9.59 0.11 8.68
N TYR A 44 10.20 -0.99 8.26
CA TYR A 44 11.64 -1.19 8.39
C TYR A 44 12.45 -0.28 7.48
N PHE A 45 12.01 -0.13 6.23
CA PHE A 45 12.65 0.81 5.32
C PHE A 45 12.59 2.25 5.82
N LEU A 46 11.48 2.63 6.44
CA LEU A 46 11.30 3.98 6.97
C LEU A 46 12.12 4.22 8.24
N HIS A 47 12.06 3.32 9.20
CA HIS A 47 12.59 3.56 10.54
C HIS A 47 14.01 3.05 10.74
N LEU A 48 14.35 1.91 10.13
CA LEU A 48 15.68 1.32 10.20
C LEU A 48 16.55 1.61 8.97
N LYS A 49 16.01 2.33 7.98
CA LYS A 49 16.72 2.68 6.72
C LYS A 49 17.39 1.47 6.07
N THR A 50 16.74 0.34 6.14
CA THR A 50 17.23 -0.91 5.58
C THR A 50 17.09 -0.96 4.06
N TYR A 51 17.77 -1.90 3.44
CA TYR A 51 17.64 -2.23 2.03
C TYR A 51 17.52 -3.75 1.88
N THR A 52 17.23 -4.22 0.66
CA THR A 52 17.14 -5.64 0.37
C THR A 52 18.38 -6.16 -0.33
N GLN A 53 18.71 -7.42 -0.05
CA GLN A 53 19.87 -8.13 -0.57
C GLN A 53 19.44 -9.49 -1.14
N ASN A 54 19.98 -9.86 -2.30
CA ASN A 54 19.75 -11.17 -2.88
C ASN A 54 20.68 -12.23 -2.27
N ALA A 55 20.54 -13.49 -2.70
CA ALA A 55 21.33 -14.60 -2.20
C ALA A 55 22.85 -14.49 -2.50
N ASN A 56 23.23 -13.68 -3.47
CA ASN A 56 24.64 -13.43 -3.79
C ASN A 56 25.27 -12.35 -2.91
N GLY A 57 24.47 -11.70 -2.07
CA GLY A 57 24.92 -10.57 -1.27
C GLY A 57 24.81 -9.20 -1.96
N ASP A 58 24.17 -9.12 -3.12
CA ASP A 58 24.04 -7.89 -3.88
C ASP A 58 22.88 -7.04 -3.41
N ASN A 59 23.11 -5.74 -3.21
CA ASN A 59 22.04 -4.75 -3.12
C ASN A 59 21.50 -4.46 -4.52
N TYR A 60 20.54 -5.23 -4.94
CA TYR A 60 19.94 -5.12 -6.28
C TYR A 60 19.02 -3.92 -6.45
N GLU A 61 18.54 -3.32 -5.36
CA GLU A 61 17.66 -2.13 -5.42
C GLU A 61 18.34 -0.98 -6.16
N LYS A 62 19.68 -0.81 -5.98
CA LYS A 62 20.44 0.22 -6.67
C LYS A 62 20.48 -0.01 -8.18
N THR A 63 20.69 -1.26 -8.60
CA THR A 63 20.70 -1.62 -10.02
C THR A 63 19.34 -1.37 -10.66
N TRP A 64 18.28 -1.76 -9.98
CA TRP A 64 16.91 -1.55 -10.42
C TRP A 64 16.51 -0.07 -10.38
N TYR A 65 17.06 0.70 -9.45
CA TYR A 65 16.83 2.14 -9.39
C TYR A 65 17.34 2.83 -10.65
N ASP A 66 18.55 2.50 -11.10
CA ASP A 66 19.11 3.08 -12.31
C ASP A 66 18.30 2.72 -13.57
N GLN A 67 17.86 1.46 -13.68
CA GLN A 67 16.97 1.02 -14.76
C GLN A 67 15.60 1.73 -14.69
N THR A 68 15.06 1.88 -13.49
CA THR A 68 13.81 2.57 -13.27
C THR A 68 13.88 4.05 -13.64
N LYS A 69 15.02 4.67 -13.39
CA LYS A 69 15.30 6.06 -13.76
C LYS A 69 15.16 6.28 -15.26
N GLU A 70 15.64 5.34 -16.04
CA GLU A 70 15.48 5.37 -17.49
C GLU A 70 14.02 5.22 -17.92
N MET A 71 13.25 4.35 -17.24
CA MET A 71 11.84 4.11 -17.54
C MET A 71 10.90 5.24 -17.13
N VAL A 72 11.16 5.89 -16.01
CA VAL A 72 10.29 6.93 -15.43
C VAL A 72 10.66 8.34 -15.88
N GLY A 73 11.89 8.52 -16.41
CA GLY A 73 12.36 9.78 -16.96
C GLY A 73 12.37 10.91 -15.92
N GLU A 74 11.84 12.04 -16.30
CA GLU A 74 11.85 13.28 -15.48
C GLU A 74 11.07 13.19 -14.17
N TYR A 75 10.18 12.21 -14.03
CA TYR A 75 9.36 12.05 -12.84
C TYR A 75 10.09 11.42 -11.66
N ILE A 76 11.27 10.85 -11.87
CA ILE A 76 11.97 10.10 -10.82
C ILE A 76 12.49 10.97 -9.69
N ASP A 77 12.85 12.19 -9.97
CA ASP A 77 13.41 13.10 -8.96
C ASP A 77 12.37 13.58 -7.94
N HIS A 78 11.11 13.34 -8.22
CA HIS A 78 9.99 13.76 -7.36
C HIS A 78 9.34 12.59 -6.61
N ILE A 79 9.69 11.36 -6.92
CA ILE A 79 9.04 10.17 -6.36
C ILE A 79 10.11 9.27 -5.76
N PRO A 80 10.08 9.02 -4.43
CA PRO A 80 10.90 7.96 -3.86
C PRO A 80 10.56 6.66 -4.59
N THR A 81 11.52 5.77 -4.76
CA THR A 81 11.33 4.53 -5.53
C THR A 81 9.98 3.92 -5.21
N PRO A 82 9.03 3.90 -6.13
CA PRO A 82 7.69 3.45 -5.84
C PRO A 82 7.72 2.03 -5.30
N THR A 83 6.92 1.75 -4.29
CA THR A 83 6.82 0.41 -3.69
C THR A 83 6.54 -0.66 -4.74
N CYS A 84 5.78 -0.33 -5.78
CA CYS A 84 5.52 -1.23 -6.91
C CYS A 84 6.79 -1.64 -7.65
N LEU A 85 7.73 -0.72 -7.87
CA LEU A 85 9.00 -1.00 -8.56
C LEU A 85 9.94 -1.81 -7.68
N ARG A 86 9.98 -1.55 -6.38
CA ARG A 86 10.72 -2.38 -5.43
C ARG A 86 10.20 -3.81 -5.41
N ASN A 87 8.88 -3.98 -5.38
CA ASN A 87 8.25 -5.29 -5.43
C ASN A 87 8.49 -5.98 -6.78
N HIS A 88 8.49 -5.23 -7.87
CA HIS A 88 8.82 -5.77 -9.19
C HIS A 88 10.26 -6.28 -9.23
N ALA A 89 11.22 -5.49 -8.76
CA ALA A 89 12.62 -5.90 -8.64
C ALA A 89 12.79 -7.17 -7.81
N PHE A 90 12.10 -7.26 -6.68
CA PHE A 90 12.08 -8.46 -5.84
C PHE A 90 11.60 -9.70 -6.61
N ILE A 91 10.51 -9.58 -7.35
CA ILE A 91 9.97 -10.67 -8.15
C ILE A 91 10.96 -11.09 -9.24
N GLN A 92 11.59 -10.13 -9.92
CA GLN A 92 12.58 -10.39 -10.95
C GLN A 92 13.84 -11.10 -10.40
N GLU A 93 14.33 -10.67 -9.23
CA GLU A 93 15.45 -11.35 -8.56
C GLU A 93 15.11 -12.79 -8.21
N THR A 94 13.92 -13.00 -7.66
CA THR A 94 13.44 -14.35 -7.31
C THR A 94 13.26 -15.23 -8.55
N ALA A 95 12.64 -14.70 -9.61
CA ALA A 95 12.44 -15.42 -10.87
C ALA A 95 13.77 -15.76 -11.58
N ALA A 96 14.78 -14.93 -11.42
CA ALA A 96 16.13 -15.16 -11.93
C ALA A 96 16.95 -16.16 -11.09
N GLY A 97 16.37 -16.76 -10.05
CA GLY A 97 17.03 -17.74 -9.18
C GLY A 97 18.05 -17.12 -8.21
N ARG A 98 17.98 -15.81 -7.96
CA ARG A 98 18.83 -15.12 -7.00
C ARG A 98 18.19 -14.94 -5.61
N GLY A 99 17.08 -15.63 -5.34
CA GLY A 99 16.54 -15.77 -3.98
C GLY A 99 17.35 -16.80 -3.16
N PRO A 100 17.20 -16.83 -1.82
CA PRO A 100 16.26 -15.99 -1.04
C PRO A 100 16.68 -14.52 -0.97
N ILE A 101 15.69 -13.66 -0.73
CA ILE A 101 15.90 -12.23 -0.54
C ILE A 101 15.83 -11.92 0.95
N HIS A 102 16.75 -11.12 1.44
CA HIS A 102 16.81 -10.73 2.84
C HIS A 102 16.73 -9.21 2.99
N MET A 103 16.13 -8.77 4.07
CA MET A 103 16.25 -7.39 4.52
C MET A 103 17.51 -7.24 5.38
N VAL A 104 18.36 -6.28 5.04
CA VAL A 104 19.63 -6.07 5.74
C VAL A 104 19.38 -5.25 7.01
N THR A 105 19.02 -5.94 8.09
CA THR A 105 18.77 -5.34 9.40
C THR A 105 19.99 -5.31 10.28
N MET A 106 20.84 -6.33 10.20
CA MET A 106 22.06 -6.42 11.02
C MET A 106 22.96 -5.19 10.84
N GLU A 107 23.09 -4.69 9.63
CA GLU A 107 23.88 -3.50 9.34
C GLU A 107 23.23 -2.24 9.94
N ALA A 108 21.92 -2.12 9.82
CA ALA A 108 21.17 -1.00 10.40
C ALA A 108 21.34 -0.90 11.91
N PHE A 109 21.39 -2.02 12.62
CA PHE A 109 21.60 -2.05 14.06
C PHE A 109 23.05 -1.78 14.51
N GLN A 110 23.98 -1.55 13.58
CA GLN A 110 25.30 -1.03 13.94
C GLN A 110 25.27 0.49 14.18
N ASP A 111 24.24 1.17 13.72
CA ASP A 111 24.01 2.59 14.01
C ASP A 111 23.30 2.72 15.37
N PRO A 112 23.94 3.31 16.42
CA PRO A 112 23.33 3.42 17.73
C PRO A 112 22.01 4.21 17.76
N HIS A 113 21.82 5.12 16.82
CA HIS A 113 20.57 5.86 16.71
C HIS A 113 19.44 4.96 16.18
N LEU A 114 19.74 4.16 15.16
CA LEU A 114 18.75 3.23 14.61
C LEU A 114 18.46 2.07 15.57
N GLU A 115 19.46 1.63 16.33
CA GLU A 115 19.29 0.57 17.34
C GLU A 115 18.25 0.94 18.40
N VAL A 116 18.19 2.21 18.80
CA VAL A 116 17.25 2.68 19.82
C VAL A 116 16.03 3.34 19.19
N ILE A 117 16.22 4.51 18.60
CA ILE A 117 15.09 5.34 18.11
C ILE A 117 14.42 4.71 16.89
N GLY A 118 15.20 4.15 15.96
CA GLY A 118 14.65 3.45 14.81
C GLY A 118 13.80 2.25 15.23
N TRP A 119 14.29 1.49 16.20
CA TRP A 119 13.60 0.33 16.75
C TRP A 119 12.33 0.70 17.53
N GLU A 120 12.37 1.72 18.37
CA GLU A 120 11.18 2.21 19.07
C GLU A 120 10.08 2.66 18.10
N ASN A 121 10.45 3.43 17.08
CA ASN A 121 9.51 3.86 16.05
C ASN A 121 8.93 2.67 15.27
N PHE A 122 9.75 1.69 14.97
CA PHE A 122 9.28 0.45 14.34
C PHE A 122 8.30 -0.31 15.22
N LEU A 123 8.60 -0.49 16.51
CA LEU A 123 7.70 -1.13 17.46
C LEU A 123 6.37 -0.39 17.58
N GLY A 124 6.41 0.93 17.57
CA GLY A 124 5.19 1.76 17.58
C GLY A 124 4.26 1.49 16.39
N MET A 125 4.82 1.08 15.24
CA MET A 125 4.03 0.74 14.05
C MET A 125 3.67 -0.74 13.95
N THR A 126 4.56 -1.63 14.36
CA THR A 126 4.44 -3.07 14.04
C THR A 126 4.90 -3.98 15.16
N VAL A 127 4.51 -3.71 16.40
CA VAL A 127 4.86 -4.56 17.55
C VAL A 127 4.50 -6.05 17.32
N GLY A 128 3.42 -6.31 16.59
CA GLY A 128 3.02 -7.67 16.26
C GLY A 128 4.08 -8.47 15.49
N GLN A 129 4.84 -7.82 14.60
CA GLN A 129 5.94 -8.48 13.90
C GLN A 129 7.08 -8.84 14.85
N ALA A 130 7.42 -7.96 15.78
CA ALA A 130 8.46 -8.23 16.78
C ALA A 130 8.06 -9.41 17.68
N VAL A 131 6.79 -9.50 18.07
CA VAL A 131 6.27 -10.63 18.85
C VAL A 131 6.35 -11.94 18.05
N VAL A 132 5.99 -11.93 16.77
CA VAL A 132 6.10 -13.11 15.90
C VAL A 132 7.56 -13.55 15.78
N TRP A 133 8.48 -12.63 15.55
CA TRP A 133 9.90 -12.94 15.49
C TRP A 133 10.42 -13.52 16.80
N ALA A 134 10.09 -12.91 17.91
CA ALA A 134 10.49 -13.40 19.23
C ALA A 134 9.98 -14.83 19.48
N SER A 135 8.77 -15.15 19.00
CA SER A 135 8.21 -16.51 19.10
C SER A 135 8.90 -17.54 18.23
N GLN A 136 9.66 -17.12 17.25
CA GLN A 136 10.38 -17.97 16.29
C GLN A 136 11.90 -17.92 16.48
N ASP A 137 12.35 -17.30 17.56
CA ASP A 137 13.79 -17.10 17.86
C ASP A 137 14.52 -16.32 16.75
N ILE A 138 13.83 -15.36 16.14
CA ILE A 138 14.37 -14.46 15.14
C ILE A 138 14.67 -13.11 15.79
N ASP A 139 15.96 -12.76 15.82
CA ASP A 139 16.39 -11.43 16.25
C ASP A 139 17.01 -10.68 15.07
N PRO A 140 16.34 -9.63 14.57
CA PRO A 140 16.81 -8.87 13.40
C PRO A 140 18.13 -8.14 13.63
N LYS A 141 18.58 -8.04 14.87
CA LYS A 141 19.89 -7.50 15.22
C LYS A 141 21.03 -8.45 14.86
N TYR A 142 20.78 -9.75 14.88
CA TYR A 142 21.79 -10.79 14.70
C TYR A 142 21.58 -11.63 13.44
N GLN A 143 20.45 -11.48 12.78
CA GLN A 143 20.19 -12.14 11.50
C GLN A 143 19.32 -11.28 10.60
N ASN A 144 19.61 -11.31 9.31
CA ASN A 144 18.81 -10.62 8.31
C ASN A 144 17.55 -11.46 8.00
N PRO A 145 16.34 -10.98 8.29
CA PRO A 145 15.14 -11.76 8.04
C PRO A 145 14.87 -11.94 6.55
N GLU A 146 14.44 -13.14 6.19
CA GLU A 146 14.04 -13.45 4.82
C GLU A 146 12.72 -12.79 4.48
N LEU A 147 12.65 -12.28 3.25
CA LEU A 147 11.46 -11.70 2.67
C LEU A 147 10.81 -12.68 1.71
N THR A 148 9.51 -12.61 1.62
CA THR A 148 8.76 -13.30 0.58
C THR A 148 7.84 -12.33 -0.13
N THR A 149 7.57 -12.58 -1.40
CA THR A 149 6.48 -11.91 -2.07
C THR A 149 5.19 -12.42 -1.45
N SER A 150 4.22 -11.54 -1.25
CA SER A 150 2.86 -12.04 -1.23
C SER A 150 2.63 -12.74 -2.56
N GLU A 151 2.03 -13.91 -2.53
CA GLU A 151 1.67 -14.68 -3.71
C GLU A 151 1.17 -13.74 -4.81
N PRO A 152 1.51 -13.94 -6.08
CA PRO A 152 1.15 -13.02 -7.16
C PRO A 152 -0.36 -12.78 -7.28
N TYR A 153 -1.15 -13.57 -6.60
CA TYR A 153 -2.60 -13.48 -6.54
C TYR A 153 -3.14 -12.98 -5.22
N VAL A 154 -2.32 -12.86 -4.20
CA VAL A 154 -2.74 -12.28 -2.92
C VAL A 154 -2.67 -10.78 -3.04
N MET A 155 -3.80 -10.27 -3.29
CA MET A 155 -4.09 -8.87 -3.39
C MET A 155 -4.42 -8.34 -2.02
N GLY A 156 -3.43 -8.32 -1.17
CA GLY A 156 -3.53 -7.73 0.13
C GLY A 156 -2.90 -6.36 0.10
N SER A 157 -3.59 -5.42 -0.41
CA SER A 157 -3.18 -4.06 -0.23
C SER A 157 -4.00 -3.42 0.85
N HIS A 158 -3.35 -2.67 1.70
CA HIS A 158 -4.03 -1.85 2.67
C HIS A 158 -4.18 -0.39 2.21
N ALA A 159 -3.86 -0.09 0.98
CA ALA A 159 -4.03 1.24 0.39
C ALA A 159 -3.96 1.11 -1.13
N THR A 160 -5.02 0.64 -1.75
CA THR A 160 -5.13 0.67 -3.20
C THR A 160 -5.76 1.98 -3.62
N CYS A 161 -5.34 2.48 -4.78
CA CYS A 161 -6.11 3.49 -5.48
C CYS A 161 -7.29 2.86 -6.23
N SER A 162 -7.47 1.55 -6.18
CA SER A 162 -8.55 0.82 -6.83
C SER A 162 -9.84 0.88 -6.02
N GLY A 163 -10.97 0.86 -6.70
CA GLY A 163 -12.27 0.86 -6.06
C GLY A 163 -13.38 1.35 -6.96
N ALA A 164 -14.54 1.64 -6.36
CA ALA A 164 -15.63 2.24 -7.08
C ALA A 164 -15.23 3.61 -7.64
N TRP A 165 -15.56 3.86 -8.88
CA TRP A 165 -15.34 5.18 -9.46
C TRP A 165 -16.35 6.16 -8.86
N VAL A 166 -15.84 7.09 -8.08
CA VAL A 166 -16.63 8.11 -7.39
C VAL A 166 -16.38 9.50 -7.98
N SER A 167 -17.41 10.33 -7.92
CA SER A 167 -17.33 11.74 -8.27
C SER A 167 -16.38 12.49 -7.35
N GLY A 168 -15.56 13.34 -7.90
CA GLY A 168 -14.72 14.30 -7.16
C GLY A 168 -15.52 15.50 -6.64
N PRO A 169 -14.84 16.48 -6.02
CA PRO A 169 -15.41 17.79 -5.74
C PRO A 169 -15.63 18.57 -7.03
N GLU A 170 -16.71 19.31 -7.10
CA GLU A 170 -17.07 20.10 -8.29
C GLU A 170 -16.02 21.15 -8.65
N ASP A 171 -15.50 21.84 -7.66
CA ASP A 171 -14.51 22.90 -7.81
C ASP A 171 -13.16 22.40 -8.36
N ILE A 172 -12.77 21.18 -8.00
CA ILE A 172 -11.52 20.56 -8.49
C ILE A 172 -11.72 19.91 -9.85
N SER A 173 -12.86 19.26 -10.07
CA SER A 173 -13.18 18.62 -11.34
C SER A 173 -13.53 19.59 -12.46
N GLY A 174 -13.66 20.89 -12.15
CA GLY A 174 -13.95 21.93 -13.13
C GLY A 174 -15.29 21.73 -13.87
N GLY A 175 -16.21 21.00 -13.25
CA GLY A 175 -17.50 20.66 -13.87
C GLY A 175 -17.41 19.67 -15.04
N ILE A 176 -16.30 18.97 -15.20
CA ILE A 176 -16.12 17.95 -16.24
C ILE A 176 -17.04 16.76 -15.93
N PRO A 177 -17.99 16.39 -16.82
CA PRO A 177 -18.97 15.36 -16.53
C PRO A 177 -18.39 13.98 -16.25
N GLU A 178 -17.20 13.69 -16.75
CA GLU A 178 -16.49 12.44 -16.51
C GLU A 178 -15.97 12.32 -15.08
N TYR A 179 -15.82 13.42 -14.36
CA TYR A 179 -15.24 13.47 -13.01
C TYR A 179 -16.20 14.01 -11.95
N PHE A 180 -17.30 14.62 -12.36
CA PHE A 180 -18.33 15.12 -11.48
C PHE A 180 -19.73 14.91 -12.06
N TRP A 181 -20.56 14.18 -11.35
CA TRP A 181 -21.96 13.90 -11.74
C TRP A 181 -22.95 14.23 -10.63
N GLY A 182 -22.71 15.36 -9.97
CA GLY A 182 -23.68 16.03 -9.11
C GLY A 182 -23.35 16.01 -7.62
N TYR A 183 -22.75 14.96 -7.08
CA TYR A 183 -22.47 14.85 -5.65
C TYR A 183 -21.09 14.23 -5.40
N ASN A 184 -20.33 14.87 -4.53
CA ASN A 184 -19.00 14.39 -4.17
C ASN A 184 -19.08 12.99 -3.56
N ARG A 185 -18.21 12.08 -3.99
CA ARG A 185 -18.16 10.64 -3.57
C ARG A 185 -19.37 9.79 -3.99
N MET A 186 -20.26 10.29 -4.82
CA MET A 186 -21.28 9.46 -5.43
C MET A 186 -20.66 8.56 -6.50
N MET A 187 -21.05 7.29 -6.52
CA MET A 187 -20.66 6.33 -7.55
C MET A 187 -21.32 6.66 -8.88
N THR A 188 -21.00 5.92 -9.92
CA THR A 188 -21.66 6.03 -11.23
C THR A 188 -23.11 5.51 -11.24
N ILE A 189 -23.59 5.06 -10.12
CA ILE A 189 -25.00 4.71 -9.86
C ILE A 189 -25.59 5.76 -8.94
N ASP A 190 -26.70 6.34 -9.38
CA ASP A 190 -27.38 7.40 -8.65
C ASP A 190 -27.78 6.96 -7.24
N GLY A 191 -27.50 7.81 -6.27
CA GLY A 191 -27.81 7.57 -4.85
C GLY A 191 -26.86 6.60 -4.13
N LEU A 192 -25.87 6.03 -4.81
CA LEU A 192 -24.83 5.21 -4.16
C LEU A 192 -23.55 6.00 -3.96
N PHE A 193 -22.96 5.84 -2.79
CA PHE A 193 -21.75 6.55 -2.37
C PHE A 193 -20.69 5.57 -1.91
N ALA A 194 -19.41 5.93 -2.10
CA ALA A 194 -18.29 5.18 -1.55
C ALA A 194 -17.24 6.11 -0.94
N ALA A 195 -16.59 5.62 0.11
CA ALA A 195 -15.54 6.34 0.81
C ALA A 195 -14.47 5.38 1.33
N GLY A 196 -13.29 5.91 1.64
CA GLY A 196 -12.16 5.13 2.13
C GLY A 196 -11.68 4.11 1.10
N ASP A 197 -11.30 2.93 1.54
CA ASP A 197 -10.78 1.86 0.67
C ASP A 197 -11.79 1.32 -0.36
N ALA A 198 -13.06 1.65 -0.23
CA ALA A 198 -14.08 1.31 -1.21
C ALA A 198 -14.07 2.26 -2.42
N ALA A 199 -13.59 3.49 -2.26
CA ALA A 199 -13.54 4.50 -3.29
C ALA A 199 -12.21 4.43 -4.06
N GLY A 200 -12.29 4.33 -5.38
CA GLY A 200 -11.11 4.38 -6.24
C GLY A 200 -10.63 5.81 -6.48
N GLY A 201 -9.34 5.94 -6.79
CA GLY A 201 -8.72 7.24 -7.06
C GLY A 201 -8.22 8.00 -5.83
N THR A 202 -8.35 7.44 -4.65
CA THR A 202 -7.85 8.04 -3.42
C THR A 202 -6.43 7.54 -3.11
N ALA A 203 -5.49 8.47 -2.92
CA ALA A 203 -4.05 8.16 -2.74
C ALA A 203 -3.79 7.82 -1.32
N HIS A 204 -4.10 7.26 -0.48
CA HIS A 204 -3.91 6.91 0.93
C HIS A 204 -5.22 6.88 1.71
N ALA A 205 -5.83 5.73 1.66
CA ALA A 205 -7.02 5.45 2.43
C ALA A 205 -6.73 4.95 3.86
N PHE A 206 -5.57 5.28 4.45
CA PHE A 206 -5.34 5.02 5.88
C PHE A 206 -6.39 5.73 6.74
N SER A 207 -6.37 5.49 8.03
CA SER A 207 -7.41 5.98 8.94
C SER A 207 -7.76 7.46 8.73
N SER A 208 -6.77 8.35 8.61
CA SER A 208 -7.00 9.78 8.38
C SER A 208 -7.69 10.07 7.04
N GLY A 209 -7.25 9.40 5.97
CA GLY A 209 -7.87 9.47 4.65
C GLY A 209 -9.29 8.94 4.67
N SER A 210 -9.51 7.77 5.25
CA SER A 210 -10.83 7.16 5.36
C SER A 210 -11.81 8.01 6.17
N PHE A 211 -11.38 8.65 7.26
CA PHE A 211 -12.22 9.59 8.00
C PHE A 211 -12.57 10.84 7.19
N THR A 212 -11.61 11.37 6.44
CA THR A 212 -11.83 12.53 5.56
C THR A 212 -12.83 12.18 4.46
N GLU A 213 -12.61 11.05 3.78
CA GLU A 213 -13.50 10.53 2.75
C GLU A 213 -14.91 10.28 3.28
N GLY A 214 -15.03 9.63 4.44
CA GLY A 214 -16.31 9.38 5.08
C GLY A 214 -17.07 10.66 5.40
N ARG A 215 -16.36 11.71 5.85
CA ARG A 215 -16.95 13.03 6.11
C ARG A 215 -17.47 13.70 4.84
N LEU A 216 -16.69 13.66 3.75
CA LEU A 216 -17.09 14.22 2.46
C LEU A 216 -18.30 13.47 1.90
N CYS A 217 -18.26 12.15 1.93
CA CYS A 217 -19.33 11.29 1.52
C CYS A 217 -20.64 11.56 2.28
N ALA A 218 -20.57 11.61 3.61
CA ALA A 218 -21.73 11.87 4.44
C ALA A 218 -22.37 13.24 4.15
N LYS A 219 -21.58 14.30 3.98
CA LYS A 219 -22.09 15.61 3.60
C LYS A 219 -22.81 15.59 2.26
N ALA A 220 -22.24 14.94 1.27
CA ALA A 220 -22.82 14.83 -0.05
C ALA A 220 -24.11 13.98 -0.05
N ALA A 221 -24.13 12.88 0.71
CA ALA A 221 -25.32 12.07 0.86
C ALA A 221 -26.49 12.83 1.55
N VAL A 222 -26.19 13.62 2.57
CA VAL A 222 -27.20 14.50 3.20
C VAL A 222 -27.72 15.55 2.22
N GLN A 223 -26.83 16.15 1.43
CA GLN A 223 -27.25 17.09 0.39
C GLN A 223 -28.14 16.40 -0.65
N TYR A 224 -27.77 15.23 -1.12
CA TYR A 224 -28.57 14.43 -2.04
C TYR A 224 -30.00 14.20 -1.55
N ILE A 225 -30.15 13.82 -0.26
CA ILE A 225 -31.47 13.62 0.37
C ILE A 225 -32.25 14.97 0.45
N ASN A 226 -31.59 16.06 0.85
CA ASN A 226 -32.24 17.36 0.96
C ASN A 226 -32.68 17.93 -0.38
N ASP A 227 -32.04 17.55 -1.47
CA ASP A 227 -32.41 17.91 -2.83
C ASP A 227 -33.57 17.06 -3.37
N GLY A 228 -34.12 16.15 -2.55
CA GLY A 228 -35.30 15.34 -2.86
C GLY A 228 -35.00 14.18 -3.81
N LYS A 229 -33.76 13.71 -3.81
CA LYS A 229 -33.29 12.60 -4.63
C LYS A 229 -33.39 11.26 -3.89
#